data_0f39deefe35e41be638db665b81e9e0f
#
_entry.id   0f39deefe35e41be638db665b81e9e0f
#
_cell.length_a   1.000
_cell.length_b   1.000
_cell.length_c   1.000
_cell.angle_alpha   90.00
_cell.angle_beta   90.00
_cell.angle_gamma   90.00
#
_symmetry.space_group_name_H-M   'P 1'
#
loop_
_entity.id
_entity.type
_entity.pdbx_description
1 polymer ?
#
loop_
_entity_poly.entity_id
_entity_poly.type
_entity_poly.pdbx_seq_one_letter_code
_entity_poly.pdbx_strand_id
1 'polypeptide(L)'
;MVHLCKLVTDVRFDLDDYARDDFFRAYTTDLSLLMAMKDFSLKQHIVENTLSGNSKGGIYECAIADALYKKGYPLYFYKNETTKRKIDVMIQKDGVVVPIEVKSGNTRANSLKSILKMNADIPYGYKFVDGNIGVSDDGIITLPLYMIAFI
;
A
#
# COMPACT_ATOMS: atom_id res chain seq x y z
N MET A 1 15.81 11.66 -3.37
CA MET A 1 14.52 12.23 -2.93
C MET A 1 13.65 11.10 -2.42
N VAL A 2 12.80 11.33 -1.42
CA VAL A 2 11.92 10.32 -0.84
C VAL A 2 10.52 10.88 -0.66
N HIS A 3 9.52 10.02 -0.73
CA HIS A 3 8.14 10.33 -0.35
C HIS A 3 7.92 9.92 1.09
N LEU A 4 7.30 10.79 1.87
CA LEU A 4 6.92 10.47 3.25
C LEU A 4 5.50 9.93 3.27
N CYS A 5 5.33 8.80 3.95
CA CYS A 5 4.04 8.19 4.24
C CYS A 5 3.83 8.27 5.75
N LYS A 6 2.90 9.11 6.21
CA LYS A 6 2.70 9.41 7.63
C LYS A 6 1.85 8.34 8.32
N LEU A 7 2.18 8.02 9.58
CA LEU A 7 1.32 7.18 10.41
C LEU A 7 0.07 7.96 10.78
N VAL A 8 -1.11 7.35 10.62
CA VAL A 8 -2.35 7.87 11.21
C VAL A 8 -2.77 7.06 12.43
N THR A 9 -3.32 7.75 13.41
CA THR A 9 -3.80 7.15 14.66
C THR A 9 -5.21 6.59 14.54
N ASP A 10 -6.01 7.09 13.61
CA ASP A 10 -7.35 6.59 13.29
C ASP A 10 -7.58 6.56 11.77
N VAL A 11 -8.56 5.76 11.34
CA VAL A 11 -8.89 5.56 9.92
C VAL A 11 -10.21 6.26 9.63
N ARG A 12 -10.15 7.59 9.56
CA ARG A 12 -11.29 8.48 9.31
C ARG A 12 -10.92 9.58 8.33
N PHE A 13 -11.89 10.14 7.68
CA PHE A 13 -11.75 11.41 6.96
C PHE A 13 -11.72 12.56 7.99
N ASP A 14 -10.82 13.52 7.97
CA ASP A 14 -9.66 13.82 7.16
C ASP A 14 -8.39 13.14 7.73
N LEU A 15 -7.61 12.42 6.91
CA LEU A 15 -6.46 11.68 7.40
C LEU A 15 -5.34 12.57 7.97
N ASP A 16 -5.22 13.83 7.51
CA ASP A 16 -4.23 14.76 8.03
C ASP A 16 -4.48 15.10 9.51
N ASP A 17 -5.73 15.19 9.95
CA ASP A 17 -6.09 15.45 11.35
C ASP A 17 -5.60 14.34 12.30
N TYR A 18 -5.43 13.15 11.78
CA TYR A 18 -4.96 11.97 12.56
C TYR A 18 -3.50 11.62 12.28
N ALA A 19 -2.82 12.38 11.40
CA ALA A 19 -1.45 12.09 11.01
C ALA A 19 -0.45 12.50 12.09
N ARG A 20 0.59 11.68 12.26
CA ARG A 20 1.72 11.95 13.13
C ARG A 20 2.91 12.42 12.30
N ASP A 21 3.45 13.58 12.64
CA ASP A 21 4.63 14.14 11.96
C ASP A 21 5.95 13.48 12.43
N ASP A 22 5.94 12.91 13.65
CA ASP A 22 7.11 12.26 14.26
C ASP A 22 7.26 10.78 13.85
N PHE A 23 6.31 10.21 13.10
CA PHE A 23 6.34 8.81 12.71
C PHE A 23 5.91 8.60 11.25
N PHE A 24 6.86 8.22 10.43
CA PHE A 24 6.64 8.06 8.98
C PHE A 24 7.44 6.89 8.42
N ARG A 25 7.05 6.45 7.24
CA ARG A 25 7.84 5.60 6.34
C ARG A 25 8.37 6.46 5.20
N ALA A 26 9.59 6.17 4.74
CA ALA A 26 10.19 6.81 3.58
C ALA A 26 10.22 5.82 2.41
N TYR A 27 9.62 6.20 1.30
CA TYR A 27 9.70 5.48 0.04
C TYR A 27 10.57 6.26 -0.95
N THR A 28 11.36 5.59 -1.78
CA THR A 28 12.14 6.27 -2.81
C THR A 28 11.25 6.80 -3.92
N THR A 29 11.59 7.97 -4.46
CA THR A 29 10.87 8.61 -5.57
C THR A 29 11.13 7.98 -6.93
N ASP A 30 12.03 7.00 -6.98
CA ASP A 30 12.43 6.31 -8.19
C ASP A 30 12.77 4.85 -7.86
N LEU A 31 11.90 3.97 -8.31
CA LEU A 31 12.08 2.54 -8.13
C LEU A 31 13.32 2.03 -8.89
N SER A 32 13.65 2.64 -10.04
CA SER A 32 14.84 2.27 -10.81
C SER A 32 16.11 2.60 -10.05
N LEU A 33 16.13 3.76 -9.36
CA LEU A 33 17.24 4.13 -8.49
C LEU A 33 17.34 3.19 -7.28
N LEU A 34 16.22 2.87 -6.63
CA LEU A 34 16.20 1.87 -5.56
C LEU A 34 16.81 0.55 -6.05
N MET A 35 16.41 0.09 -7.22
CA MET A 35 16.94 -1.13 -7.81
C MET A 35 18.41 -1.02 -8.20
N ALA A 36 18.88 0.15 -8.64
CA ALA A 36 20.30 0.38 -8.95
C ALA A 36 21.20 0.28 -7.70
N MET A 37 20.66 0.68 -6.54
CA MET A 37 21.37 0.59 -5.24
C MET A 37 21.39 -0.82 -4.64
N LYS A 38 20.59 -1.75 -5.18
CA LYS A 38 20.53 -3.13 -4.70
C LYS A 38 21.60 -4.00 -5.40
N ASP A 39 21.95 -5.09 -4.72
CA ASP A 39 22.84 -6.10 -5.28
C ASP A 39 22.32 -6.65 -6.62
N PHE A 40 23.23 -7.01 -7.51
CA PHE A 40 22.88 -7.52 -8.85
C PHE A 40 22.07 -8.81 -8.78
N SER A 41 22.34 -9.67 -7.80
CA SER A 41 21.60 -10.92 -7.60
C SER A 41 20.12 -10.68 -7.32
N LEU A 42 19.78 -9.62 -6.56
CA LEU A 42 18.40 -9.25 -6.30
C LEU A 42 17.66 -8.85 -7.58
N LYS A 43 18.33 -8.11 -8.48
CA LYS A 43 17.77 -7.72 -9.78
C LYS A 43 17.47 -8.95 -10.63
N GLN A 44 18.39 -9.89 -10.65
CA GLN A 44 18.26 -11.14 -11.37
C GLN A 44 17.06 -11.96 -10.86
N HIS A 45 16.90 -12.09 -9.54
CA HIS A 45 15.74 -12.74 -8.93
C HIS A 45 14.39 -12.07 -9.27
N ILE A 46 14.37 -10.74 -9.44
CA ILE A 46 13.15 -10.05 -9.89
C ILE A 46 12.81 -10.40 -11.33
N VAL A 47 13.80 -10.34 -12.24
CA VAL A 47 13.61 -10.65 -13.67
C VAL A 47 13.16 -12.11 -13.85
N GLU A 48 13.74 -13.01 -13.09
CA GLU A 48 13.42 -14.45 -13.11
C GLU A 48 12.15 -14.80 -12.33
N ASN A 49 11.50 -13.82 -11.69
CA ASN A 49 10.35 -14.00 -10.79
C ASN A 49 10.60 -15.03 -9.66
N THR A 50 11.83 -15.15 -9.22
CA THR A 50 12.25 -16.04 -8.12
C THR A 50 12.36 -15.32 -6.78
N LEU A 51 12.21 -13.98 -6.78
CA LEU A 51 12.22 -13.19 -5.56
C LEU A 51 11.01 -13.51 -4.68
N SER A 52 11.25 -13.72 -3.39
CA SER A 52 10.22 -14.06 -2.41
C SER A 52 10.39 -13.28 -1.11
N GLY A 53 9.42 -13.41 -0.21
CA GLY A 53 9.47 -12.87 1.14
C GLY A 53 9.38 -11.35 1.22
N ASN A 54 10.00 -10.80 2.29
CA ASN A 54 9.89 -9.38 2.64
C ASN A 54 10.49 -8.43 1.60
N SER A 55 11.54 -8.86 0.88
CA SER A 55 12.17 -8.04 -0.15
C SER A 55 11.23 -7.78 -1.32
N LYS A 56 10.50 -8.80 -1.78
CA LYS A 56 9.47 -8.65 -2.84
C LYS A 56 8.35 -7.72 -2.38
N GLY A 57 7.86 -7.91 -1.15
CA GLY A 57 6.82 -7.06 -0.56
C GLY A 57 7.22 -5.59 -0.49
N GLY A 58 8.43 -5.30 0.03
CA GLY A 58 8.92 -3.93 0.15
C GLY A 58 9.08 -3.21 -1.19
N ILE A 59 9.52 -3.91 -2.25
CA ILE A 59 9.63 -3.35 -3.60
C ILE A 59 8.23 -3.03 -4.15
N TYR A 60 7.26 -3.91 -3.94
CA TYR A 60 5.88 -3.69 -4.39
C TYR A 60 5.21 -2.53 -3.64
N GLU A 61 5.39 -2.45 -2.31
CA GLU A 61 4.92 -1.30 -1.52
C GLU A 61 5.53 0.01 -2.03
N CYS A 62 6.83 0.03 -2.31
CA CYS A 62 7.52 1.21 -2.85
C CYS A 62 6.97 1.62 -4.22
N ALA A 63 6.73 0.66 -5.12
CA ALA A 63 6.17 0.93 -6.45
C ALA A 63 4.76 1.53 -6.37
N ILE A 64 3.90 0.99 -5.52
CA ILE A 64 2.55 1.51 -5.30
C ILE A 64 2.58 2.90 -4.67
N ALA A 65 3.39 3.11 -3.64
CA ALA A 65 3.52 4.40 -2.96
C ALA A 65 4.03 5.49 -3.91
N ASP A 66 5.08 5.20 -4.71
CA ASP A 66 5.63 6.13 -5.70
C ASP A 66 4.58 6.50 -6.77
N ALA A 67 3.85 5.52 -7.30
CA ALA A 67 2.81 5.75 -8.29
C ALA A 67 1.67 6.63 -7.76
N LEU A 68 1.20 6.39 -6.54
CA LEU A 68 0.15 7.20 -5.89
C LEU A 68 0.62 8.62 -5.62
N TYR A 69 1.84 8.79 -5.12
CA TYR A 69 2.40 10.10 -4.86
C TYR A 69 2.54 10.93 -6.15
N LYS A 70 3.01 10.32 -7.24
CA LYS A 70 3.10 10.98 -8.57
C LYS A 70 1.75 11.41 -9.14
N LYS A 71 0.67 10.78 -8.68
CA LYS A 71 -0.71 11.19 -9.00
C LYS A 71 -1.24 12.31 -8.09
N GLY A 72 -0.43 12.78 -7.12
CA GLY A 72 -0.77 13.88 -6.22
C GLY A 72 -1.44 13.45 -4.92
N TYR A 73 -1.50 12.16 -4.61
CA TYR A 73 -2.06 11.70 -3.34
C TYR A 73 -1.06 11.85 -2.19
N PRO A 74 -1.37 12.56 -1.10
CA PRO A 74 -0.68 12.41 0.17
C PRO A 74 -0.77 10.96 0.66
N LEU A 75 0.34 10.44 1.22
CA LEU A 75 0.44 9.05 1.62
C LEU A 75 0.35 8.90 3.13
N TYR A 76 -0.51 8.00 3.57
CA TYR A 76 -0.67 7.63 4.97
C TYR A 76 -0.57 6.11 5.12
N PHE A 77 -0.28 5.63 6.32
CA PHE A 77 -0.40 4.23 6.69
C PHE A 77 -1.00 4.09 8.08
N TYR A 78 -1.55 2.94 8.36
CA TYR A 78 -2.12 2.65 9.67
C TYR A 78 -1.43 1.45 10.30
N LYS A 79 -1.14 1.55 11.60
CA LYS A 79 -0.62 0.45 12.39
C LYS A 79 -1.16 0.55 13.81
N ASN A 80 -1.77 -0.52 14.29
CA ASN A 80 -2.25 -0.64 15.66
C ASN A 80 -1.55 -1.82 16.33
N GLU A 81 -0.73 -1.55 17.32
CA GLU A 81 0.08 -2.55 18.00
C GLU A 81 -0.76 -3.52 18.84
N THR A 82 -1.89 -3.04 19.39
CA THR A 82 -2.78 -3.85 20.24
C THR A 82 -3.56 -4.86 19.39
N THR A 83 -4.16 -4.40 18.30
CA THR A 83 -5.01 -5.25 17.42
C THR A 83 -4.22 -5.94 16.33
N LYS A 84 -2.92 -5.63 16.19
CA LYS A 84 -2.01 -6.11 15.12
C LYS A 84 -2.51 -5.81 13.71
N ARG A 85 -3.44 -4.87 13.56
CA ARG A 85 -3.90 -4.41 12.25
C ARG A 85 -2.89 -3.47 11.63
N LYS A 86 -2.68 -3.63 10.34
CA LYS A 86 -1.76 -2.81 9.55
C LYS A 86 -2.35 -2.59 8.16
N ILE A 87 -2.34 -1.35 7.68
CA ILE A 87 -2.62 -1.01 6.28
C ILE A 87 -1.35 -0.38 5.71
N ASP A 88 -0.94 -0.85 4.55
CA ASP A 88 0.35 -0.48 3.96
C ASP A 88 0.37 0.96 3.48
N VAL A 89 -0.67 1.37 2.73
CA VAL A 89 -0.87 2.75 2.27
C VAL A 89 -2.35 3.10 2.38
N MET A 90 -2.65 4.36 2.70
CA MET A 90 -3.99 4.93 2.60
C MET A 90 -3.92 6.26 1.86
N ILE A 91 -4.94 6.55 1.09
CA ILE A 91 -5.14 7.82 0.40
C ILE A 91 -6.54 8.36 0.65
N GLN A 92 -6.76 9.64 0.37
CA GLN A 92 -8.08 10.22 0.26
C GLN A 92 -8.40 10.43 -1.22
N LYS A 93 -9.52 9.91 -1.66
CA LYS A 93 -9.98 10.00 -3.04
C LYS A 93 -11.50 10.20 -3.07
N ASP A 94 -11.94 11.19 -3.82
CA ASP A 94 -13.37 11.50 -4.02
C ASP A 94 -14.17 11.62 -2.70
N GLY A 95 -13.56 12.21 -1.67
CA GLY A 95 -14.17 12.43 -0.36
C GLY A 95 -14.21 11.22 0.57
N VAL A 96 -13.57 10.10 0.21
CA VAL A 96 -13.49 8.92 1.06
C VAL A 96 -12.05 8.49 1.32
N VAL A 97 -11.84 7.82 2.44
CA VAL A 97 -10.57 7.13 2.73
C VAL A 97 -10.53 5.82 1.96
N VAL A 98 -9.44 5.57 1.24
CA VAL A 98 -9.23 4.34 0.49
C VAL A 98 -8.00 3.61 1.06
N PRO A 99 -8.20 2.57 1.87
CA PRO A 99 -7.12 1.73 2.36
C PRO A 99 -6.60 0.79 1.27
N ILE A 100 -5.27 0.62 1.23
CA ILE A 100 -4.56 -0.15 0.21
C ILE A 100 -3.64 -1.14 0.91
N GLU A 101 -3.79 -2.41 0.59
CA GLU A 101 -2.92 -3.49 1.05
C GLU A 101 -2.15 -4.08 -0.13
N VAL A 102 -0.83 -4.20 0.00
CA VAL A 102 0.05 -4.72 -1.04
C VAL A 102 0.54 -6.11 -0.64
N LYS A 103 0.38 -7.09 -1.52
CA LYS A 103 0.78 -8.48 -1.28
C LYS A 103 1.70 -8.98 -2.38
N SER A 104 2.79 -9.63 -1.99
CA SER A 104 3.72 -10.27 -2.92
C SER A 104 3.24 -11.62 -3.45
N GLY A 105 2.05 -12.07 -3.02
CA GLY A 105 1.40 -13.29 -3.44
C GLY A 105 -0.10 -13.23 -3.15
N ASN A 106 -0.85 -14.26 -3.51
CA ASN A 106 -2.31 -14.30 -3.33
C ASN A 106 -2.70 -14.70 -1.88
N THR A 107 -2.25 -13.93 -0.89
CA THR A 107 -2.58 -14.13 0.52
C THR A 107 -3.84 -13.35 0.91
N ARG A 108 -4.47 -13.74 2.04
CA ARG A 108 -5.66 -13.06 2.56
C ARG A 108 -5.30 -11.65 3.05
N ALA A 109 -6.20 -10.69 2.82
CA ALA A 109 -6.10 -9.29 3.28
C ALA A 109 -6.93 -9.08 4.57
N ASN A 110 -6.56 -9.77 5.64
CA ASN A 110 -7.35 -9.78 6.88
C ASN A 110 -7.43 -8.41 7.55
N SER A 111 -6.35 -7.62 7.50
CA SER A 111 -6.34 -6.26 8.05
C SER A 111 -7.28 -5.35 7.27
N LEU A 112 -7.19 -5.38 5.94
CA LEU A 112 -8.06 -4.60 5.06
C LEU A 112 -9.53 -4.96 5.28
N LYS A 113 -9.87 -6.24 5.28
CA LYS A 113 -11.23 -6.73 5.58
C LYS A 113 -11.74 -6.24 6.94
N SER A 114 -10.87 -6.27 7.96
CA SER A 114 -11.22 -5.80 9.31
C SER A 114 -11.48 -4.29 9.33
N ILE A 115 -10.68 -3.49 8.63
CA ILE A 115 -10.86 -2.03 8.55
C ILE A 115 -12.17 -1.68 7.85
N LEU A 116 -12.48 -2.31 6.72
CA LEU A 116 -13.74 -2.08 5.99
C LEU A 116 -14.96 -2.44 6.84
N LYS A 117 -14.92 -3.53 7.60
CA LYS A 117 -16.02 -3.92 8.49
C LYS A 117 -16.26 -2.96 9.65
N MET A 118 -15.22 -2.29 10.14
CA MET A 118 -15.30 -1.40 11.30
C MET A 118 -15.66 0.03 10.95
N ASN A 119 -15.50 0.42 9.70
CA ASN A 119 -15.70 1.79 9.24
C ASN A 119 -16.71 1.81 8.09
N ALA A 120 -17.97 2.08 8.44
CA ALA A 120 -19.08 2.12 7.46
C ALA A 120 -18.90 3.21 6.39
N ASP A 121 -18.13 4.26 6.71
CA ASP A 121 -17.81 5.37 5.80
C ASP A 121 -16.73 5.04 4.77
N ILE A 122 -16.13 3.84 4.85
CA ILE A 122 -15.14 3.35 3.90
C ILE A 122 -15.80 2.32 2.98
N PRO A 123 -16.22 2.68 1.78
CA PRO A 123 -17.04 1.80 0.95
C PRO A 123 -16.26 0.68 0.28
N TYR A 124 -14.94 0.86 0.08
CA TYR A 124 -14.07 -0.12 -0.57
C TYR A 124 -12.60 0.08 -0.18
N GLY A 125 -11.79 -0.91 -0.50
CA GLY A 125 -10.34 -0.82 -0.42
C GLY A 125 -9.67 -1.63 -1.52
N TYR A 126 -8.42 -1.29 -1.85
CA TYR A 126 -7.65 -2.00 -2.86
C TYR A 126 -6.70 -3.02 -2.23
N LYS A 127 -6.63 -4.18 -2.87
CA LYS A 127 -5.62 -5.20 -2.62
C LYS A 127 -4.79 -5.37 -3.89
N PHE A 128 -3.54 -4.90 -3.89
CA PHE A 128 -2.62 -5.12 -5.00
C PHE A 128 -1.86 -6.43 -4.84
N VAL A 129 -1.85 -7.22 -5.91
CA VAL A 129 -1.25 -8.57 -5.93
C VAL A 129 -0.50 -8.82 -7.25
N ASP A 130 0.36 -9.83 -7.21
CA ASP A 130 0.84 -10.51 -8.40
C ASP A 130 -0.22 -11.57 -8.77
N GLY A 131 -1.26 -11.16 -9.51
CA GLY A 131 -2.41 -12.01 -9.79
C GLY A 131 -3.51 -11.30 -10.60
N ASN A 132 -4.69 -11.91 -10.69
CA ASN A 132 -5.80 -11.41 -11.49
C ASN A 132 -6.70 -10.43 -10.73
N ILE A 133 -7.54 -9.73 -11.50
CA ILE A 133 -8.60 -8.84 -10.99
C ILE A 133 -9.67 -9.67 -10.29
N GLY A 134 -10.17 -9.14 -9.18
CA GLY A 134 -11.29 -9.71 -8.45
C GLY A 134 -12.00 -8.68 -7.58
N VAL A 135 -13.26 -8.92 -7.29
CA VAL A 135 -14.03 -8.11 -6.35
C VAL A 135 -14.68 -9.06 -5.35
N SER A 136 -14.60 -8.74 -4.07
CA SER A 136 -15.25 -9.52 -3.03
C SER A 136 -16.46 -8.79 -2.44
N ASP A 137 -17.39 -9.54 -1.88
CA ASP A 137 -18.58 -8.99 -1.20
C ASP A 137 -18.24 -8.10 0.01
N ASP A 138 -17.02 -8.21 0.52
CA ASP A 138 -16.51 -7.38 1.63
C ASP A 138 -16.01 -5.98 1.16
N GLY A 139 -16.19 -5.60 -0.10
CA GLY A 139 -15.71 -4.32 -0.66
C GLY A 139 -14.24 -4.30 -1.02
N ILE A 140 -13.54 -5.44 -1.06
CA ILE A 140 -12.14 -5.51 -1.46
C ILE A 140 -12.05 -5.69 -2.98
N ILE A 141 -11.41 -4.71 -3.64
CA ILE A 141 -11.10 -4.75 -5.06
C ILE A 141 -9.65 -5.23 -5.21
N THR A 142 -9.47 -6.44 -5.71
CA THR A 142 -8.15 -7.02 -5.98
C THR A 142 -7.70 -6.63 -7.37
N LEU A 143 -6.49 -6.09 -7.47
CA LEU A 143 -5.92 -5.60 -8.73
C LEU A 143 -4.48 -6.10 -8.90
N PRO A 144 -4.07 -6.43 -10.15
CA PRO A 144 -2.64 -6.56 -10.48
C PRO A 144 -1.88 -5.27 -10.19
N LEU A 145 -0.59 -5.38 -9.85
CA LEU A 145 0.23 -4.22 -9.49
C LEU A 145 0.23 -3.11 -10.54
N TYR A 146 0.30 -3.47 -11.83
CA TYR A 146 0.32 -2.48 -12.92
C TYR A 146 -0.98 -1.65 -13.03
N MET A 147 -2.08 -2.14 -12.47
CA MET A 147 -3.36 -1.42 -12.47
C MET A 147 -3.35 -0.15 -11.60
N ILE A 148 -2.31 0.07 -10.79
CA ILE A 148 -2.12 1.34 -10.08
C ILE A 148 -2.09 2.54 -11.03
N ALA A 149 -1.71 2.33 -12.28
CA ALA A 149 -1.71 3.37 -13.31
C ALA A 149 -3.11 3.95 -13.60
N PHE A 150 -4.18 3.21 -13.28
CA PHE A 150 -5.58 3.56 -13.59
C PHE A 150 -6.41 4.02 -12.38
N ILE A 151 -5.82 4.12 -11.18
CA ILE A 151 -6.49 4.61 -9.95
C ILE A 151 -6.49 6.12 -9.85
#